data_aa8d903896b79e01fddde5446a026259
#
_entry.id   aa8d903896b79e01fddde5446a026259
#
_cell.length_a   1.000
_cell.length_b   1.000
_cell.length_c   1.000
_cell.angle_alpha   90.00
_cell.angle_beta   90.00
_cell.angle_gamma   90.00
#
_symmetry.space_group_name_H-M   'P 1'
#
loop_
_entity.id
_entity.type
_entity.pdbx_description
1 polymer ?
#
loop_
_entity_poly.entity_id
_entity_poly.type
_entity_poly.pdbx_seq_one_letter_code
_entity_poly.pdbx_strand_id
1 'polypeptide(L)'
;YKRERWDLEHVHATAGGPPTDKEVNGNGSRITSPSESRRMFFEGVLGLLSNATRGEESGDGANEVDAIREFLDRKDFSEKTCDDFWTRRQTLIENKLGDQDSIDNMVLLSSKLNRGYGNASFIEKRRWIIDADRDTTFVPPCTKNVFLKYYTDNPNDFTFWSHEDRE
;
A
#
# COMPACT_ATOMS: atom_id res chain seq x y z
N TYR A 1 -11.61 -9.27 31.05
CA TYR A 1 -11.36 -8.48 29.83
C TYR A 1 -9.87 -8.57 29.50
N LYS A 2 -9.46 -9.40 28.49
CA LYS A 2 -8.13 -9.29 27.91
C LYS A 2 -8.07 -7.93 27.22
N ARG A 3 -7.17 -7.03 27.68
CA ARG A 3 -6.92 -5.77 27.00
C ARG A 3 -6.37 -6.08 25.62
N GLU A 4 -7.16 -5.83 24.60
CA GLU A 4 -6.70 -5.87 23.22
C GLU A 4 -5.67 -4.76 23.04
N ARG A 5 -4.53 -5.10 22.44
CA ARG A 5 -3.50 -4.11 22.12
C ARG A 5 -3.81 -3.55 20.74
N TRP A 6 -3.78 -2.24 20.64
CA TRP A 6 -4.03 -1.50 19.40
C TRP A 6 -2.73 -0.87 18.93
N ASP A 7 -2.45 -0.99 17.66
CA ASP A 7 -1.32 -0.39 17.00
C ASP A 7 -1.81 0.59 15.93
N LEU A 8 -1.01 1.64 15.68
CA LEU A 8 -1.17 2.47 14.51
C LEU A 8 -0.49 1.78 13.33
N GLU A 9 -1.17 1.77 12.19
CA GLU A 9 -0.69 1.16 10.96
C GLU A 9 -0.91 2.12 9.79
N HIS A 10 0.08 2.21 8.91
CA HIS A 10 -0.06 2.99 7.68
C HIS A 10 -1.11 2.36 6.76
N VAL A 11 -1.99 3.18 6.23
CA VAL A 11 -2.94 2.78 5.18
C VAL A 11 -2.16 2.40 3.93
N HIS A 12 -1.25 3.29 3.54
CA HIS A 12 -0.28 3.04 2.47
C HIS A 12 1.13 3.28 3.00
N ALA A 13 1.98 2.26 2.95
CA ALA A 13 3.38 2.35 3.35
C ALA A 13 4.29 2.23 2.13
N THR A 14 5.14 3.23 1.90
CA THR A 14 6.18 3.20 0.86
C THR A 14 7.59 3.09 1.44
N ALA A 15 7.80 3.57 2.66
CA ALA A 15 9.11 3.66 3.28
C ALA A 15 9.86 2.31 3.43
N GLY A 16 9.13 1.20 3.51
CA GLY A 16 9.70 -0.14 3.58
C GLY A 16 10.10 -0.76 2.24
N GLY A 17 9.74 -0.10 1.13
CA GLY A 17 9.93 -0.66 -0.22
C GLY A 17 9.04 -1.86 -0.55
N PRO A 18 9.30 -2.56 -1.67
CA PRO A 18 8.53 -3.72 -2.07
C PRO A 18 8.71 -4.89 -1.07
N PRO A 19 7.66 -5.70 -0.82
CA PRO A 19 7.72 -6.76 0.18
C PRO A 19 8.73 -7.85 -0.19
N THR A 20 9.49 -8.30 0.81
CA THR A 20 10.44 -9.40 0.68
C THR A 20 9.75 -10.76 0.66
N ASP A 21 10.42 -11.79 0.15
CA ASP A 21 9.91 -13.16 0.19
C ASP A 21 9.64 -13.65 1.62
N LYS A 22 10.46 -13.22 2.58
CA LYS A 22 10.29 -13.54 3.99
C LYS A 22 9.03 -12.92 4.58
N GLU A 23 8.76 -11.66 4.27
CA GLU A 23 7.55 -10.96 4.72
C GLU A 23 6.29 -11.58 4.11
N VAL A 24 6.34 -11.94 2.83
CA VAL A 24 5.21 -12.59 2.16
C VAL A 24 4.97 -13.99 2.71
N ASN A 25 5.99 -14.81 2.87
CA ASN A 25 5.86 -16.20 3.32
C ASN A 25 5.69 -16.34 4.83
N GLY A 26 6.14 -15.36 5.63
CA GLY A 26 6.10 -15.40 7.09
C GLY A 26 4.70 -15.18 7.69
N ASN A 27 3.77 -14.67 6.95
CA ASN A 27 2.43 -14.28 7.40
C ASN A 27 1.34 -15.30 7.00
N GLY A 28 1.56 -16.52 7.30
CA GLY A 28 0.75 -17.75 7.35
C GLY A 28 -0.69 -17.79 6.82
N SER A 29 -1.09 -17.00 5.84
CA SER A 29 -2.37 -17.16 5.09
C SER A 29 -2.48 -16.15 3.94
N ARG A 30 -1.41 -15.99 3.15
CA ARG A 30 -1.48 -15.07 2.01
C ARG A 30 -2.09 -15.76 0.80
N ILE A 31 -3.05 -15.05 0.21
CA ILE A 31 -3.75 -15.44 -1.01
C ILE A 31 -2.88 -15.14 -2.25
N THR A 32 -1.82 -14.33 -2.08
CA THR A 32 -0.97 -13.82 -3.16
C THR A 32 0.45 -14.39 -3.13
N SER A 33 1.01 -14.66 -4.28
CA SER A 33 2.42 -15.02 -4.40
C SER A 33 3.34 -13.82 -4.11
N PRO A 34 4.61 -14.04 -3.71
CA PRO A 34 5.55 -12.94 -3.50
C PRO A 34 5.70 -11.99 -4.71
N SER A 35 5.73 -12.54 -5.91
CA SER A 35 5.79 -11.74 -7.14
C SER A 35 4.54 -10.90 -7.37
N GLU A 36 3.37 -11.43 -7.04
CA GLU A 36 2.10 -10.71 -7.14
C GLU A 36 2.01 -9.60 -6.09
N SER A 37 2.44 -9.85 -4.86
CA SER A 37 2.51 -8.83 -3.81
C SER A 37 3.40 -7.65 -4.21
N ARG A 38 4.57 -7.92 -4.79
CA ARG A 38 5.48 -6.88 -5.29
C ARG A 38 4.88 -6.11 -6.47
N ARG A 39 4.22 -6.79 -7.38
CA ARG A 39 3.50 -6.14 -8.47
C ARG A 39 2.43 -5.19 -7.94
N MET A 40 1.59 -5.63 -7.01
CA MET A 40 0.57 -4.80 -6.36
C MET A 40 1.16 -3.59 -5.64
N PHE A 41 2.35 -3.74 -5.03
CA PHE A 41 3.08 -2.61 -4.43
C PHE A 41 3.37 -1.54 -5.48
N PHE A 42 3.96 -1.90 -6.62
CA PHE A 42 4.27 -0.94 -7.68
C PHE A 42 3.02 -0.38 -8.37
N GLU A 43 1.94 -1.14 -8.51
CA GLU A 43 0.64 -0.64 -8.97
C GLU A 43 0.10 0.44 -8.03
N GLY A 44 0.20 0.24 -6.72
CA GLY A 44 -0.17 1.23 -5.71
C GLY A 44 0.70 2.50 -5.78
N VAL A 45 2.02 2.35 -5.87
CA VAL A 45 2.95 3.48 -6.03
C VAL A 45 2.68 4.25 -7.32
N LEU A 46 2.42 3.55 -8.44
CA LEU A 46 2.05 4.18 -9.71
C LEU A 46 0.77 5.02 -9.55
N GLY A 47 -0.25 4.49 -8.91
CA GLY A 47 -1.51 5.20 -8.67
C GLY A 47 -1.30 6.47 -7.87
N LEU A 48 -0.59 6.38 -6.74
CA LEU A 48 -0.25 7.53 -5.89
C LEU A 48 0.55 8.59 -6.65
N LEU A 49 1.60 8.18 -7.33
CA LEU A 49 2.47 9.09 -8.05
C LEU A 49 1.75 9.76 -9.22
N SER A 50 0.95 9.02 -9.98
CA SER A 50 0.12 9.56 -11.07
C SER A 50 -0.90 10.58 -10.55
N ASN A 51 -1.44 10.35 -9.35
CA ASN A 51 -2.34 11.32 -8.69
C ASN A 51 -1.57 12.57 -8.24
N ALA A 52 -0.42 12.39 -7.55
CA ALA A 52 0.39 13.49 -7.05
C ALA A 52 1.00 14.37 -8.16
N THR A 53 1.23 13.81 -9.36
CA THR A 53 1.79 14.51 -10.51
C THR A 53 0.75 14.92 -11.56
N ARG A 54 -0.53 14.85 -11.21
CA ARG A 54 -1.62 15.20 -12.11
C ARG A 54 -1.46 16.67 -12.61
N GLY A 55 -1.30 16.82 -13.93
CA GLY A 55 -1.08 18.11 -14.58
C GLY A 55 0.39 18.47 -14.83
N GLU A 56 1.35 17.67 -14.39
CA GLU A 56 2.74 17.78 -14.81
C GLU A 56 2.91 17.10 -16.20
N GLU A 57 3.01 17.90 -17.28
CA GLU A 57 3.24 17.34 -18.63
C GLU A 57 4.67 16.84 -18.81
N SER A 58 5.63 17.35 -18.05
CA SER A 58 7.04 16.95 -18.08
C SER A 58 7.72 17.28 -16.75
N GLY A 59 8.69 16.46 -16.35
CA GLY A 59 9.46 16.65 -15.13
C GLY A 59 9.82 15.33 -14.47
N ASP A 60 10.48 15.39 -13.32
CA ASP A 60 10.94 14.18 -12.61
C ASP A 60 9.78 13.27 -12.23
N GLY A 61 8.61 13.83 -11.85
CA GLY A 61 7.44 13.04 -11.50
C GLY A 61 6.87 12.27 -12.69
N ALA A 62 6.71 12.91 -13.84
CA ALA A 62 6.24 12.26 -15.07
C ALA A 62 7.20 11.15 -15.53
N ASN A 63 8.50 11.38 -15.44
CA ASN A 63 9.53 10.38 -15.77
C ASN A 63 9.46 9.16 -14.85
N GLU A 64 9.18 9.35 -13.56
CA GLU A 64 9.03 8.24 -12.61
C GLU A 64 7.75 7.43 -12.86
N VAL A 65 6.65 8.11 -13.21
CA VAL A 65 5.39 7.44 -13.61
C VAL A 65 5.63 6.53 -14.81
N ASP A 66 6.30 7.02 -15.83
CA ASP A 66 6.60 6.23 -17.05
C ASP A 66 7.57 5.08 -16.75
N ALA A 67 8.57 5.32 -15.90
CA ALA A 67 9.51 4.28 -15.50
C ALA A 67 8.81 3.14 -14.72
N ILE A 68 7.85 3.45 -13.87
CA ILE A 68 7.08 2.43 -13.14
C ILE A 68 6.14 1.69 -14.10
N ARG A 69 5.51 2.36 -15.06
CA ARG A 69 4.70 1.71 -16.10
C ARG A 69 5.52 0.70 -16.91
N GLU A 70 6.68 1.13 -17.42
CA GLU A 70 7.61 0.22 -18.11
C GLU A 70 8.04 -0.95 -17.23
N PHE A 71 8.27 -0.72 -15.94
CA PHE A 71 8.63 -1.78 -15.01
C PHE A 71 7.49 -2.79 -14.84
N LEU A 72 6.24 -2.31 -14.73
CA LEU A 72 5.05 -3.15 -14.59
C LEU A 72 4.75 -4.01 -15.84
N ASP A 73 5.19 -3.58 -17.01
CA ASP A 73 5.10 -4.37 -18.26
C ASP A 73 6.07 -5.57 -18.29
N ARG A 74 7.07 -5.58 -17.40
CA ARG A 74 8.00 -6.71 -17.25
C ARG A 74 7.29 -7.90 -16.59
N LYS A 75 7.82 -9.09 -16.84
CA LYS A 75 7.31 -10.34 -16.23
C LYS A 75 8.10 -10.76 -14.98
N ASP A 76 9.22 -10.10 -14.71
CA ASP A 76 10.11 -10.44 -13.60
C ASP A 76 9.88 -9.52 -12.40
N PHE A 77 9.17 -10.04 -11.42
CA PHE A 77 8.96 -9.43 -10.11
C PHE A 77 9.70 -10.21 -9.01
N SER A 78 10.91 -10.70 -9.30
CA SER A 78 11.79 -11.28 -8.27
C SER A 78 12.18 -10.22 -7.23
N GLU A 79 12.49 -10.66 -6.00
CA GLU A 79 12.87 -9.76 -4.91
C GLU A 79 14.02 -8.84 -5.33
N LYS A 80 15.08 -9.41 -5.90
CA LYS A 80 16.24 -8.66 -6.36
C LYS A 80 15.91 -7.61 -7.42
N THR A 81 15.12 -7.98 -8.44
CA THR A 81 14.76 -7.05 -9.53
C THR A 81 13.94 -5.88 -9.00
N CYS A 82 13.01 -6.15 -8.09
CA CYS A 82 12.18 -5.14 -7.47
C CYS A 82 12.98 -4.23 -6.53
N ASP A 83 13.86 -4.80 -5.71
CA ASP A 83 14.72 -4.05 -4.80
C ASP A 83 15.71 -3.15 -5.56
N ASP A 84 16.37 -3.69 -6.60
CA ASP A 84 17.25 -2.92 -7.48
C ASP A 84 16.54 -1.76 -8.18
N PHE A 85 15.27 -1.94 -8.58
CA PHE A 85 14.47 -0.88 -9.20
C PHE A 85 14.07 0.18 -8.18
N TRP A 86 13.59 -0.24 -7.01
CA TRP A 86 13.13 0.64 -5.93
C TRP A 86 14.26 1.49 -5.37
N THR A 87 15.39 0.89 -5.00
CA THR A 87 16.53 1.59 -4.39
C THR A 87 17.03 2.76 -5.21
N ARG A 88 16.96 2.66 -6.55
CA ARG A 88 17.40 3.75 -7.44
C ARG A 88 16.43 4.93 -7.50
N ARG A 89 15.17 4.74 -7.13
CA ARG A 89 14.07 5.69 -7.36
C ARG A 89 13.38 6.14 -6.10
N GLN A 90 13.57 5.44 -5.00
CA GLN A 90 12.88 5.65 -3.73
C GLN A 90 12.87 7.13 -3.33
N THR A 91 14.03 7.78 -3.30
CA THR A 91 14.14 9.18 -2.87
C THR A 91 13.31 10.14 -3.72
N LEU A 92 13.29 9.95 -5.05
CA LEU A 92 12.50 10.78 -5.95
C LEU A 92 10.99 10.54 -5.76
N ILE A 93 10.60 9.28 -5.63
CA ILE A 93 9.21 8.88 -5.41
C ILE A 93 8.71 9.42 -4.07
N GLU A 94 9.45 9.21 -2.98
CA GLU A 94 9.08 9.68 -1.64
C GLU A 94 8.98 11.21 -1.58
N ASN A 95 9.89 11.93 -2.22
CA ASN A 95 9.83 13.40 -2.30
C ASN A 95 8.56 13.89 -3.01
N LYS A 96 8.07 13.15 -4.01
CA LYS A 96 6.83 13.50 -4.73
C LYS A 96 5.57 13.12 -3.97
N LEU A 97 5.60 12.04 -3.20
CA LEU A 97 4.46 11.58 -2.42
C LEU A 97 4.26 12.37 -1.12
N GLY A 98 5.28 13.11 -0.68
CA GLY A 98 5.21 13.90 0.55
C GLY A 98 5.22 13.06 1.83
N ASP A 99 4.73 13.66 2.93
CA ASP A 99 4.72 13.03 4.25
C ASP A 99 3.74 11.85 4.30
N GLN A 100 4.29 10.65 4.42
CA GLN A 100 3.52 9.42 4.56
C GLN A 100 3.22 9.08 6.04
N ASP A 101 3.89 9.74 6.98
CA ASP A 101 3.68 9.55 8.43
C ASP A 101 2.54 10.43 8.99
N SER A 102 1.84 11.15 8.12
CA SER A 102 0.70 11.97 8.52
C SER A 102 -0.44 11.12 9.08
N ILE A 103 -1.18 11.66 10.06
CA ILE A 103 -2.26 10.96 10.76
C ILE A 103 -3.40 10.53 9.83
N ASP A 104 -3.60 11.23 8.72
CA ASP A 104 -4.59 10.92 7.69
C ASP A 104 -4.22 9.69 6.84
N ASN A 105 -2.98 9.21 6.96
CA ASN A 105 -2.50 7.95 6.42
C ASN A 105 -2.41 6.84 7.48
N MET A 106 -3.02 7.00 8.64
CA MET A 106 -2.94 6.05 9.74
C MET A 106 -4.31 5.47 10.09
N VAL A 107 -4.31 4.21 10.50
CA VAL A 107 -5.49 3.52 11.02
C VAL A 107 -5.14 2.74 12.29
N LEU A 108 -6.16 2.45 13.10
CA LEU A 108 -6.04 1.60 14.28
C LEU A 108 -6.33 0.14 13.91
N LEU A 109 -5.40 -0.74 14.23
CA LEU A 109 -5.57 -2.19 14.11
C LEU A 109 -5.24 -2.90 15.42
N SER A 110 -5.87 -4.05 15.67
CA SER A 110 -5.39 -4.90 16.75
C SER A 110 -3.98 -5.40 16.44
N SER A 111 -3.12 -5.50 17.46
CA SER A 111 -1.74 -5.97 17.28
C SER A 111 -1.67 -7.38 16.63
N LYS A 112 -2.76 -8.14 16.72
CA LYS A 112 -2.87 -9.46 16.08
C LYS A 112 -3.02 -9.31 14.56
N LEU A 113 -3.86 -8.39 14.10
CA LEU A 113 -4.04 -8.10 12.68
C LEU A 113 -2.80 -7.41 12.12
N ASN A 114 -2.28 -6.40 12.82
CA ASN A 114 -1.14 -5.60 12.40
C ASN A 114 0.11 -6.43 12.10
N ARG A 115 0.44 -7.40 12.95
CA ARG A 115 1.59 -8.31 12.73
C ARG A 115 1.55 -9.10 11.43
N GLY A 116 0.38 -9.24 10.83
CA GLY A 116 0.20 -9.91 9.55
C GLY A 116 0.46 -9.02 8.33
N TYR A 117 0.46 -7.70 8.49
CA TYR A 117 0.42 -6.80 7.35
C TYR A 117 1.80 -6.42 6.79
N GLY A 118 2.78 -6.13 7.66
CA GLY A 118 4.11 -5.70 7.22
C GLY A 118 4.02 -4.60 6.14
N ASN A 119 4.85 -4.67 5.11
CA ASN A 119 4.87 -3.75 3.97
C ASN A 119 3.85 -4.13 2.87
N ALA A 120 2.71 -4.73 3.23
CA ALA A 120 1.69 -5.09 2.26
C ALA A 120 1.11 -3.86 1.56
N SER A 121 0.75 -4.02 0.29
CA SER A 121 0.07 -2.98 -0.49
C SER A 121 -1.31 -2.66 0.07
N PHE A 122 -1.86 -1.49 -0.29
CA PHE A 122 -3.22 -1.11 0.09
C PHE A 122 -4.26 -2.17 -0.29
N ILE A 123 -4.15 -2.75 -1.50
CA ILE A 123 -5.05 -3.81 -1.98
C ILE A 123 -5.01 -5.03 -1.07
N GLU A 124 -3.82 -5.47 -0.67
CA GLU A 124 -3.67 -6.64 0.20
C GLU A 124 -4.22 -6.35 1.59
N LYS A 125 -3.88 -5.20 2.18
CA LYS A 125 -4.44 -4.76 3.47
C LYS A 125 -5.95 -4.70 3.42
N ARG A 126 -6.52 -4.14 2.36
CA ARG A 126 -7.97 -4.06 2.14
C ARG A 126 -8.62 -5.44 2.11
N ARG A 127 -8.05 -6.40 1.37
CA ARG A 127 -8.55 -7.78 1.34
C ARG A 127 -8.59 -8.40 2.74
N TRP A 128 -7.52 -8.26 3.50
CA TRP A 128 -7.44 -8.81 4.86
C TRP A 128 -8.41 -8.15 5.83
N ILE A 129 -8.64 -6.84 5.72
CA ILE A 129 -9.64 -6.15 6.53
C ILE A 129 -11.05 -6.68 6.22
N ILE A 130 -11.37 -6.88 4.95
CA ILE A 130 -12.66 -7.45 4.53
C ILE A 130 -12.81 -8.88 5.05
N ASP A 131 -11.79 -9.71 4.93
CA ASP A 131 -11.83 -11.10 5.38
C ASP A 131 -11.93 -11.17 6.91
N ALA A 132 -11.18 -10.35 7.65
CA ALA A 132 -11.28 -10.26 9.10
C ALA A 132 -12.70 -9.84 9.56
N ASP A 133 -13.33 -8.88 8.88
CA ASP A 133 -14.69 -8.44 9.19
C ASP A 133 -15.71 -9.56 8.92
N ARG A 134 -15.54 -10.32 7.85
CA ARG A 134 -16.36 -11.51 7.54
C ARG A 134 -16.21 -12.62 8.55
N ASP A 135 -14.99 -12.83 9.04
CA ASP A 135 -14.67 -13.86 10.03
C ASP A 135 -15.00 -13.42 11.47
N THR A 136 -15.83 -12.40 11.64
CA THR A 136 -16.26 -11.85 12.94
C THR A 136 -15.12 -11.33 13.81
N THR A 137 -13.95 -11.08 13.26
CA THR A 137 -12.87 -10.37 13.94
C THR A 137 -13.23 -8.88 14.01
N PHE A 138 -13.18 -8.31 15.22
CA PHE A 138 -13.50 -6.89 15.35
C PHE A 138 -12.48 -6.02 14.62
N VAL A 139 -12.97 -5.23 13.68
CA VAL A 139 -12.23 -4.16 13.00
C VAL A 139 -12.89 -2.83 13.38
N PRO A 140 -12.13 -1.81 13.85
CA PRO A 140 -12.70 -0.51 14.15
C PRO A 140 -13.48 0.05 12.95
N PRO A 141 -14.68 0.62 13.14
CA PRO A 141 -15.47 1.16 12.02
C PRO A 141 -14.71 2.20 11.18
N CYS A 142 -13.92 3.08 11.82
CA CYS A 142 -13.07 4.04 11.10
C CYS A 142 -12.06 3.34 10.17
N THR A 143 -11.36 2.32 10.66
CA THR A 143 -10.41 1.53 9.87
C THR A 143 -11.12 0.84 8.69
N LYS A 144 -12.27 0.23 8.95
CA LYS A 144 -13.07 -0.40 7.91
C LYS A 144 -13.49 0.61 6.83
N ASN A 145 -13.96 1.79 7.23
CA ASN A 145 -14.38 2.84 6.30
C ASN A 145 -13.25 3.32 5.40
N VAL A 146 -12.03 3.46 5.94
CA VAL A 146 -10.85 3.80 5.15
C VAL A 146 -10.57 2.74 4.08
N PHE A 147 -10.46 1.46 4.47
CA PHE A 147 -10.16 0.41 3.49
C PHE A 147 -11.32 0.10 2.53
N LEU A 148 -12.56 0.40 2.88
CA LEU A 148 -13.70 0.32 1.98
C LEU A 148 -13.83 1.56 1.09
N LYS A 149 -13.06 2.63 1.35
CA LYS A 149 -13.19 3.94 0.70
C LYS A 149 -14.63 4.45 0.76
N TYR A 150 -15.23 4.39 1.95
CA TYR A 150 -16.66 4.66 2.12
C TYR A 150 -17.03 6.12 1.86
N TYR A 151 -16.13 7.05 2.10
CA TYR A 151 -16.34 8.48 1.98
C TYR A 151 -15.63 9.11 0.76
N THR A 152 -14.99 8.31 -0.08
CA THR A 152 -14.29 8.84 -1.26
C THR A 152 -15.25 9.21 -2.38
N ASP A 153 -14.97 10.29 -3.08
CA ASP A 153 -15.67 10.70 -4.30
C ASP A 153 -15.28 9.86 -5.52
N ASN A 154 -14.18 9.10 -5.43
CA ASN A 154 -13.71 8.20 -6.50
C ASN A 154 -13.71 6.73 -6.07
N PRO A 155 -14.89 6.08 -5.95
CA PRO A 155 -15.02 4.72 -5.45
C PRO A 155 -14.50 3.65 -6.42
N ASN A 156 -14.09 4.01 -7.63
CA ASN A 156 -13.68 3.05 -8.67
C ASN A 156 -12.20 2.65 -8.56
N ASP A 157 -11.38 3.39 -7.82
CA ASP A 157 -9.98 3.08 -7.62
C ASP A 157 -9.72 2.55 -6.22
N PHE A 158 -9.53 1.24 -6.12
CA PHE A 158 -9.21 0.53 -4.88
C PHE A 158 -7.76 0.06 -4.84
N THR A 159 -6.89 0.61 -5.68
CA THR A 159 -5.49 0.17 -5.77
C THR A 159 -4.57 0.92 -4.83
N PHE A 160 -4.94 2.14 -4.42
CA PHE A 160 -4.15 2.99 -3.54
C PHE A 160 -5.04 3.88 -2.66
N TRP A 161 -4.45 4.57 -1.69
CA TRP A 161 -5.05 5.57 -0.81
C TRP A 161 -4.45 6.93 -1.14
N SER A 162 -5.18 7.75 -1.89
CA SER A 162 -4.71 9.04 -2.41
C SER A 162 -4.82 10.16 -1.39
N HIS A 163 -4.27 11.32 -1.73
CA HIS A 163 -4.48 12.54 -0.94
C HIS A 163 -5.96 12.96 -0.92
N GLU A 164 -6.65 12.82 -2.05
CA GLU A 164 -8.08 13.11 -2.16
C GLU A 164 -8.95 12.20 -1.27
N ASP A 165 -8.48 10.98 -0.97
CA ASP A 165 -9.17 10.06 -0.05
C ASP A 165 -8.97 10.45 1.42
N ARG A 166 -8.00 11.35 1.72
CA ARG A 166 -7.62 11.77 3.09
C ARG A 166 -8.40 13.00 3.56
N GLU A 167 -8.98 13.79 2.63
CA GLU A 167 -9.80 14.96 2.90
C GLU A 167 -11.26 14.59 3.25
#